data_a45c9b960b1a2fec28e5e28ffa95c2ee
#
_entry.id   a45c9b960b1a2fec28e5e28ffa95c2ee
#
_cell.length_a   1.000
_cell.length_b   1.000
_cell.length_c   1.000
_cell.angle_alpha   90.00
_cell.angle_beta   90.00
_cell.angle_gamma   90.00
#
_symmetry.space_group_name_H-M   'P 1'
#
loop_
_entity.id
_entity.type
_entity.pdbx_description
1 polymer ?
#
loop_
_entity_poly.entity_id
_entity_poly.type
_entity_poly.pdbx_seq_one_letter_code
_entity_poly.pdbx_strand_id
1 'polypeptide(L)'
;MARFEAVSGAAFGPGLLTSSEVLDDLPATAVGVLGMSIGEIDDATTAYVLAIRPAFNLVREGISQLAGLMVLAMVGARNEAAHDILERICHEQAEAQDIIRRQAVPNRAVHHHRHLAQAAKGLDRSLKAAAMGINRADPASGETIMKPLRAAYQHLQWATGALPGFEVVALSQGCCSAHASRTREAK
;
A
#
# COMPACT_ATOMS: atom_id res chain seq x y z
N MET A 1 -19.01 7.23 -46.35
CA MET A 1 -19.38 5.89 -45.82
C MET A 1 -18.11 5.20 -45.36
N ALA A 2 -17.80 5.29 -44.07
CA ALA A 2 -16.64 4.62 -43.45
C ALA A 2 -17.16 3.42 -42.64
N ARG A 3 -16.67 2.21 -43.01
CA ARG A 3 -16.98 0.97 -42.32
C ARG A 3 -16.28 0.96 -40.95
N PHE A 4 -17.04 0.76 -39.89
CA PHE A 4 -16.56 0.38 -38.58
C PHE A 4 -16.28 -1.14 -38.58
N GLU A 5 -15.03 -1.54 -38.49
CA GLU A 5 -14.66 -2.93 -38.19
C GLU A 5 -14.67 -3.09 -36.67
N ALA A 6 -15.48 -4.06 -36.24
CA ALA A 6 -15.58 -4.47 -34.85
C ALA A 6 -14.29 -5.18 -34.43
N VAL A 7 -13.55 -4.61 -33.48
CA VAL A 7 -12.43 -5.27 -32.79
C VAL A 7 -13.01 -6.26 -31.79
N SER A 8 -12.80 -7.51 -32.10
CA SER A 8 -13.16 -8.70 -31.33
C SER A 8 -12.55 -8.64 -29.90
N GLY A 9 -13.39 -8.88 -28.89
CA GLY A 9 -13.02 -8.88 -27.51
C GLY A 9 -11.98 -9.93 -27.16
N ALA A 10 -10.86 -9.46 -26.60
CA ALA A 10 -9.94 -10.31 -25.86
C ALA A 10 -10.53 -10.59 -24.48
N ALA A 11 -10.93 -11.82 -24.25
CA ALA A 11 -11.40 -12.32 -22.97
C ALA A 11 -10.26 -12.22 -21.95
N PHE A 12 -10.42 -11.34 -20.94
CA PHE A 12 -9.62 -11.35 -19.75
C PHE A 12 -9.98 -12.60 -18.93
N GLY A 13 -9.18 -13.65 -19.07
CA GLY A 13 -9.25 -14.81 -18.20
C GLY A 13 -8.84 -14.40 -16.78
N PRO A 14 -9.60 -14.81 -15.75
CA PRO A 14 -9.19 -14.62 -14.37
C PRO A 14 -8.06 -15.63 -14.08
N GLY A 15 -6.81 -15.20 -14.20
CA GLY A 15 -5.66 -15.87 -13.60
C GLY A 15 -5.77 -15.73 -12.08
N LEU A 16 -6.63 -16.54 -11.47
CA LEU A 16 -6.60 -16.81 -10.03
C LEU A 16 -5.26 -17.48 -9.74
N LEU A 17 -4.31 -16.70 -9.23
CA LEU A 17 -3.19 -17.24 -8.49
C LEU A 17 -3.80 -18.02 -7.32
N THR A 18 -3.79 -19.32 -7.44
CA THR A 18 -4.24 -20.22 -6.39
C THR A 18 -3.37 -19.97 -5.16
N SER A 19 -4.02 -19.64 -4.07
CA SER A 19 -3.45 -19.29 -2.76
C SER A 19 -2.58 -20.40 -2.12
N SER A 20 -2.24 -21.44 -2.87
CA SER A 20 -1.54 -22.61 -2.35
C SER A 20 -0.02 -22.51 -2.36
N GLU A 21 0.57 -21.65 -3.19
CA GLU A 21 2.05 -21.59 -3.29
C GLU A 21 2.71 -20.57 -2.35
N VAL A 22 1.92 -19.74 -1.64
CA VAL A 22 2.46 -18.74 -0.70
C VAL A 22 2.49 -19.24 0.74
N LEU A 23 1.92 -20.42 1.03
CA LEU A 23 1.82 -20.94 2.40
C LEU A 23 3.04 -21.73 2.88
N ASP A 24 3.92 -22.18 1.99
CA ASP A 24 5.04 -23.08 2.38
C ASP A 24 6.27 -22.35 2.95
N ASP A 25 6.32 -21.01 2.90
CA ASP A 25 7.43 -20.21 3.45
C ASP A 25 7.08 -19.44 4.74
N LEU A 26 5.96 -19.75 5.38
CA LEU A 26 5.66 -19.17 6.68
C LEU A 26 6.41 -19.98 7.78
N PRO A 27 7.36 -19.36 8.50
CA PRO A 27 7.96 -20.03 9.64
C PRO A 27 6.85 -20.36 10.64
N ALA A 28 6.91 -21.58 11.20
CA ALA A 28 5.94 -22.16 12.15
C ALA A 28 5.66 -21.34 13.43
N THR A 29 6.24 -20.15 13.54
CA THR A 29 6.03 -19.16 14.62
C THR A 29 4.84 -18.24 14.41
N ALA A 30 4.16 -18.27 13.25
CA ALA A 30 3.03 -17.37 12.96
C ALA A 30 1.73 -17.77 13.70
N VAL A 31 1.64 -18.98 14.23
CA VAL A 31 0.42 -19.50 14.91
C VAL A 31 0.34 -19.08 16.38
N GLY A 32 1.41 -18.50 16.93
CA GLY A 32 1.49 -18.12 18.35
C GLY A 32 0.99 -16.74 18.73
N VAL A 33 0.58 -15.90 17.77
CA VAL A 33 0.33 -14.45 18.03
C VAL A 33 -1.11 -14.14 18.44
N LEU A 34 -2.05 -15.08 18.32
CA LEU A 34 -3.46 -14.86 18.72
C LEU A 34 -3.73 -14.94 20.24
N GLY A 35 -2.70 -15.13 21.05
CA GLY A 35 -2.77 -15.20 22.51
C GLY A 35 -2.02 -14.07 23.23
N MET A 36 -1.60 -13.02 22.56
CA MET A 36 -0.99 -11.88 23.24
C MET A 36 -2.06 -11.15 24.06
N SER A 37 -2.08 -11.47 25.35
CA SER A 37 -2.60 -10.64 26.42
C SER A 37 -2.31 -9.19 26.06
N ILE A 38 -3.31 -8.30 26.25
CA ILE A 38 -3.12 -6.84 26.28
C ILE A 38 -2.26 -6.55 27.53
N GLY A 39 -1.04 -7.08 27.54
CA GLY A 39 -0.03 -6.85 28.54
C GLY A 39 0.62 -5.52 28.22
N GLU A 40 0.64 -4.66 29.20
CA GLU A 40 1.29 -3.35 29.32
C GLU A 40 2.23 -3.03 28.16
N ILE A 41 1.77 -2.13 27.27
CA ILE A 41 2.65 -1.50 26.28
C ILE A 41 3.66 -0.72 27.14
N ASP A 42 4.92 -1.11 27.10
CA ASP A 42 5.97 -0.44 27.86
C ASP A 42 6.14 1.01 27.36
N ASP A 43 6.64 1.88 28.23
CA ASP A 43 6.83 3.30 27.95
C ASP A 43 7.68 3.54 26.69
N ALA A 44 8.67 2.68 26.44
CA ALA A 44 9.52 2.77 25.26
C ALA A 44 8.75 2.49 23.97
N THR A 45 7.86 1.50 23.98
CA THR A 45 6.98 1.21 22.85
C THR A 45 5.96 2.31 22.62
N THR A 46 5.39 2.88 23.70
CA THR A 46 4.47 4.01 23.61
C THR A 46 5.16 5.24 23.02
N ALA A 47 6.35 5.57 23.49
CA ALA A 47 7.15 6.67 22.96
C ALA A 47 7.48 6.47 21.47
N TYR A 48 7.84 5.23 21.07
CA TYR A 48 8.06 4.87 19.68
C TYR A 48 6.81 5.08 18.83
N VAL A 49 5.64 4.60 19.26
CA VAL A 49 4.37 4.75 18.53
C VAL A 49 4.05 6.22 18.27
N LEU A 50 4.20 7.06 19.27
CA LEU A 50 3.94 8.50 19.14
C LEU A 50 4.93 9.17 18.18
N ALA A 51 6.20 8.83 18.26
CA ALA A 51 7.26 9.42 17.44
C ALA A 51 7.21 8.96 15.97
N ILE A 52 6.80 7.70 15.70
CA ILE A 52 6.79 7.14 14.34
C ILE A 52 5.49 7.40 13.59
N ARG A 53 4.40 7.74 14.28
CA ARG A 53 3.08 7.99 13.69
C ARG A 53 3.08 9.02 12.56
N PRO A 54 3.78 10.15 12.63
CA PRO A 54 3.87 11.09 11.52
C PRO A 54 4.42 10.44 10.25
N ALA A 55 5.52 9.69 10.35
CA ALA A 55 6.11 9.00 9.21
C ALA A 55 5.18 7.95 8.61
N PHE A 56 4.46 7.19 9.44
CA PHE A 56 3.46 6.24 8.98
C PHE A 56 2.36 6.93 8.17
N ASN A 57 1.85 8.07 8.65
CA ASN A 57 0.81 8.83 7.96
C ASN A 57 1.31 9.40 6.62
N LEU A 58 2.53 9.95 6.57
CA LEU A 58 3.14 10.46 5.33
C LEU A 58 3.30 9.36 4.28
N VAL A 59 3.79 8.18 4.68
CA VAL A 59 3.91 7.03 3.75
C VAL A 59 2.54 6.56 3.27
N ARG A 60 1.54 6.47 4.15
CA ARG A 60 0.17 6.08 3.80
C ARG A 60 -0.44 7.06 2.81
N GLU A 61 -0.32 8.34 3.09
CA GLU A 61 -0.86 9.42 2.25
C GLU A 61 -0.17 9.43 0.88
N GLY A 62 1.15 9.34 0.84
CA GLY A 62 1.91 9.28 -0.40
C GLY A 62 1.54 8.08 -1.29
N ILE A 63 1.32 6.89 -0.70
CA ILE A 63 0.82 5.72 -1.43
C ILE A 63 -0.55 6.01 -2.03
N SER A 64 -1.48 6.60 -1.26
CA SER A 64 -2.84 6.89 -1.70
C SER A 64 -2.87 7.94 -2.81
N GLN A 65 -2.11 9.02 -2.67
CA GLN A 65 -2.03 10.10 -3.67
C GLN A 65 -1.39 9.60 -4.97
N LEU A 66 -0.29 8.84 -4.89
CA LEU A 66 0.34 8.28 -6.09
C LEU A 66 -0.59 7.28 -6.79
N ALA A 67 -1.30 6.43 -6.05
CA ALA A 67 -2.29 5.53 -6.63
C ALA A 67 -3.42 6.30 -7.34
N GLY A 68 -3.92 7.38 -6.75
CA GLY A 68 -4.90 8.27 -7.38
C GLY A 68 -4.40 8.89 -8.68
N LEU A 69 -3.16 9.41 -8.69
CA LEU A 69 -2.53 9.93 -9.91
C LEU A 69 -2.41 8.87 -11.00
N MET A 70 -2.07 7.63 -10.63
CA MET A 70 -1.98 6.52 -11.60
C MET A 70 -3.34 6.18 -12.20
N VAL A 71 -4.41 6.18 -11.40
CA VAL A 71 -5.78 5.97 -11.92
C VAL A 71 -6.16 7.07 -12.90
N LEU A 72 -5.90 8.35 -12.58
CA LEU A 72 -6.17 9.47 -13.49
C LEU A 72 -5.38 9.35 -14.79
N ALA A 73 -4.11 8.97 -14.71
CA ALA A 73 -3.28 8.74 -15.90
C ALA A 73 -3.81 7.59 -16.77
N MET A 74 -4.30 6.51 -16.16
CA MET A 74 -4.87 5.35 -16.89
C MET A 74 -6.17 5.69 -17.63
N VAL A 75 -7.00 6.59 -17.10
CA VAL A 75 -8.22 7.05 -17.78
C VAL A 75 -7.96 8.21 -18.77
N GLY A 76 -6.69 8.54 -18.99
CA GLY A 76 -6.31 9.60 -19.94
C GLY A 76 -6.61 11.01 -19.46
N ALA A 77 -6.92 11.19 -18.18
CA ALA A 77 -7.14 12.51 -17.61
C ALA A 77 -5.80 13.26 -17.52
N ARG A 78 -5.70 14.38 -18.26
CA ARG A 78 -4.57 15.30 -18.08
C ARG A 78 -4.74 16.04 -16.76
N ASN A 79 -3.82 15.80 -15.83
CA ASN A 79 -3.80 16.49 -14.56
C ASN A 79 -2.63 17.50 -14.58
N GLU A 80 -2.93 18.78 -14.77
CA GLU A 80 -1.92 19.84 -14.78
C GLU A 80 -1.20 19.95 -13.43
N ALA A 81 -1.89 19.61 -12.34
CA ALA A 81 -1.33 19.59 -10.99
C ALA A 81 -0.52 18.31 -10.67
N ALA A 82 -0.42 17.36 -11.60
CA ALA A 82 0.26 16.07 -11.31
C ALA A 82 1.73 16.27 -10.91
N HIS A 83 2.40 17.24 -11.53
CA HIS A 83 3.80 17.56 -11.22
C HIS A 83 3.95 18.10 -9.80
N ASP A 84 3.14 19.06 -9.43
CA ASP A 84 3.17 19.69 -8.10
C ASP A 84 2.81 18.67 -6.99
N ILE A 85 1.85 17.80 -7.30
CA ILE A 85 1.47 16.72 -6.37
C ILE A 85 2.63 15.74 -6.19
N LEU A 86 3.31 15.32 -7.27
CA LEU A 86 4.47 14.43 -7.21
C LEU A 86 5.62 15.06 -6.43
N GLU A 87 5.93 16.32 -6.67
CA GLU A 87 6.97 17.05 -5.96
C GLU A 87 6.69 17.10 -4.46
N ARG A 88 5.45 17.41 -4.07
CA ARG A 88 5.02 17.41 -2.68
C ARG A 88 5.17 16.02 -2.06
N ILE A 89 4.70 14.95 -2.73
CA ILE A 89 4.83 13.59 -2.21
C ILE A 89 6.32 13.21 -2.04
N CYS A 90 7.18 13.63 -2.96
CA CYS A 90 8.62 13.39 -2.84
C CYS A 90 9.22 14.06 -1.61
N HIS A 91 8.81 15.30 -1.32
CA HIS A 91 9.25 16.03 -0.14
C HIS A 91 8.79 15.36 1.16
N GLU A 92 7.49 15.06 1.26
CA GLU A 92 6.88 14.37 2.39
C GLU A 92 7.49 12.97 2.61
N GLN A 93 7.81 12.27 1.53
CA GLN A 93 8.47 10.97 1.57
C GLN A 93 9.91 11.06 2.11
N ALA A 94 10.65 12.11 1.75
CA ALA A 94 12.00 12.35 2.29
C ALA A 94 11.93 12.61 3.80
N GLU A 95 10.96 13.39 4.27
CA GLU A 95 10.69 13.62 5.70
C GLU A 95 10.36 12.32 6.42
N ALA A 96 9.45 11.50 5.87
CA ALA A 96 9.09 10.21 6.44
C ALA A 96 10.30 9.29 6.60
N GLN A 97 11.18 9.23 5.58
CA GLN A 97 12.40 8.43 5.64
C GLN A 97 13.37 8.93 6.71
N ASP A 98 13.47 10.24 6.91
CA ASP A 98 14.31 10.84 7.94
C ASP A 98 13.81 10.49 9.35
N ILE A 99 12.51 10.57 9.58
CA ILE A 99 11.89 10.16 10.85
C ILE A 99 12.18 8.68 11.11
N ILE A 100 11.90 7.80 10.13
CA ILE A 100 12.12 6.36 10.26
C ILE A 100 13.59 6.05 10.61
N ARG A 101 14.52 6.70 9.93
CA ARG A 101 15.97 6.46 10.09
C ARG A 101 16.50 6.88 11.46
N ARG A 102 15.95 7.96 12.04
CA ARG A 102 16.42 8.52 13.32
C ARG A 102 15.76 7.86 14.53
N GLN A 103 14.68 7.09 14.31
CA GLN A 103 13.89 6.55 15.40
C GLN A 103 14.59 5.38 16.09
N ALA A 104 14.72 5.45 17.41
CA ALA A 104 15.12 4.32 18.24
C ALA A 104 14.00 3.27 18.25
N VAL A 105 14.35 2.00 18.03
CA VAL A 105 13.38 0.92 17.83
C VAL A 105 13.41 -0.03 19.03
N PRO A 106 12.36 -0.07 19.88
CA PRO A 106 12.25 -1.05 20.93
C PRO A 106 12.00 -2.47 20.36
N ASN A 107 12.37 -3.50 21.11
CA ASN A 107 12.29 -4.89 20.65
C ASN A 107 10.89 -5.27 20.14
N ARG A 108 9.84 -4.81 20.78
CA ARG A 108 8.44 -5.07 20.39
C ARG A 108 8.03 -4.39 19.09
N ALA A 109 8.72 -3.32 18.68
CA ALA A 109 8.40 -2.56 17.48
C ALA A 109 9.25 -2.95 16.25
N VAL A 110 10.17 -3.88 16.37
CA VAL A 110 11.12 -4.25 15.30
C VAL A 110 10.39 -4.66 14.01
N HIS A 111 9.34 -5.48 14.10
CA HIS A 111 8.56 -5.91 12.94
C HIS A 111 7.83 -4.74 12.28
N HIS A 112 7.14 -3.92 13.08
CA HIS A 112 6.47 -2.70 12.58
C HIS A 112 7.47 -1.80 11.86
N HIS A 113 8.59 -1.47 12.51
CA HIS A 113 9.61 -0.58 11.95
C HIS A 113 10.19 -1.13 10.63
N ARG A 114 10.50 -2.43 10.59
CA ARG A 114 11.00 -3.09 9.37
C ARG A 114 10.02 -2.95 8.22
N HIS A 115 8.74 -3.24 8.44
CA HIS A 115 7.73 -3.16 7.40
C HIS A 115 7.46 -1.72 6.99
N LEU A 116 7.41 -0.77 7.91
CA LEU A 116 7.28 0.65 7.58
C LEU A 116 8.46 1.14 6.74
N ALA A 117 9.69 0.78 7.08
CA ALA A 117 10.87 1.11 6.30
C ALA A 117 10.83 0.50 4.88
N GLN A 118 10.31 -0.71 4.72
CA GLN A 118 10.14 -1.33 3.39
C GLN A 118 9.02 -0.65 2.59
N ALA A 119 7.91 -0.27 3.24
CA ALA A 119 6.86 0.52 2.60
C ALA A 119 7.40 1.85 2.07
N ALA A 120 8.16 2.58 2.89
CA ALA A 120 8.80 3.83 2.49
C ALA A 120 9.76 3.65 1.31
N LYS A 121 10.58 2.58 1.30
CA LYS A 121 11.47 2.26 0.16
C LYS A 121 10.69 1.90 -1.11
N GLY A 122 9.58 1.20 -0.99
CA GLY A 122 8.72 0.86 -2.12
C GLY A 122 8.10 2.11 -2.73
N LEU A 123 7.58 3.01 -1.91
CA LEU A 123 7.04 4.30 -2.35
C LEU A 123 8.10 5.16 -3.06
N ASP A 124 9.31 5.27 -2.50
CA ASP A 124 10.42 6.00 -3.12
C ASP A 124 10.75 5.49 -4.54
N ARG A 125 10.79 4.15 -4.73
CA ARG A 125 11.00 3.54 -6.05
C ARG A 125 9.87 3.88 -7.02
N SER A 126 8.61 3.87 -6.54
CA SER A 126 7.45 4.22 -7.36
C SER A 126 7.47 5.68 -7.77
N LEU A 127 7.83 6.59 -6.85
CA LEU A 127 7.94 8.02 -7.12
C LEU A 127 9.03 8.31 -8.16
N LYS A 128 10.20 7.68 -8.04
CA LYS A 128 11.29 7.79 -9.04
C LYS A 128 10.84 7.31 -10.42
N ALA A 129 10.11 6.21 -10.49
CA ALA A 129 9.55 5.71 -11.74
C ALA A 129 8.47 6.65 -12.29
N ALA A 130 7.60 7.20 -11.43
CA ALA A 130 6.56 8.14 -11.82
C ALA A 130 7.12 9.46 -12.37
N ALA A 131 8.17 9.99 -11.74
CA ALA A 131 8.85 11.20 -12.22
C ALA A 131 9.40 11.05 -13.65
N MET A 132 9.80 9.83 -14.03
CA MET A 132 10.30 9.54 -15.37
C MET A 132 9.22 9.18 -16.38
N GLY A 133 8.06 8.70 -15.96
CA GLY A 133 7.13 8.03 -16.84
C GLY A 133 5.64 8.37 -16.73
N ILE A 134 5.20 9.15 -15.76
CA ILE A 134 3.75 9.37 -15.52
C ILE A 134 3.03 10.04 -16.71
N ASN A 135 3.76 10.81 -17.52
CA ASN A 135 3.23 11.46 -18.71
C ASN A 135 3.35 10.62 -19.99
N ARG A 136 3.95 9.44 -19.88
CA ARG A 136 4.05 8.51 -21.01
C ARG A 136 2.89 7.53 -20.91
N ALA A 137 1.99 7.56 -21.87
CA ALA A 137 0.86 6.64 -21.99
C ALA A 137 1.34 5.22 -22.42
N ASP A 138 2.42 4.72 -21.83
CA ASP A 138 3.00 3.42 -22.11
C ASP A 138 2.63 2.45 -20.98
N PRO A 139 1.96 1.32 -21.26
CA PRO A 139 1.59 0.30 -20.29
C PRO A 139 2.78 -0.24 -19.48
N ALA A 140 3.96 -0.35 -20.09
CA ALA A 140 5.18 -0.80 -19.40
C ALA A 140 5.64 0.19 -18.33
N SER A 141 5.49 1.50 -18.56
CA SER A 141 5.75 2.53 -17.58
C SER A 141 4.78 2.44 -16.39
N GLY A 142 3.49 2.14 -16.67
CA GLY A 142 2.48 1.93 -15.63
C GLY A 142 2.84 0.78 -14.68
N GLU A 143 3.26 -0.36 -15.21
CA GLU A 143 3.62 -1.51 -14.36
C GLU A 143 4.92 -1.26 -13.56
N THR A 144 5.87 -0.53 -14.12
CA THR A 144 7.11 -0.13 -13.43
C THR A 144 6.81 0.73 -12.18
N ILE A 145 5.78 1.56 -12.23
CA ILE A 145 5.32 2.36 -11.09
C ILE A 145 4.48 1.51 -10.12
N MET A 146 3.55 0.74 -10.65
CA MET A 146 2.54 0.03 -9.85
C MET A 146 3.10 -1.15 -9.07
N LYS A 147 4.08 -1.87 -9.59
CA LYS A 147 4.66 -3.04 -8.90
C LYS A 147 5.30 -2.66 -7.55
N PRO A 148 6.22 -1.69 -7.45
CA PRO A 148 6.75 -1.27 -6.16
C PRO A 148 5.71 -0.57 -5.29
N LEU A 149 4.69 0.08 -5.86
CA LEU A 149 3.60 0.70 -5.11
C LEU A 149 2.73 -0.35 -4.40
N ARG A 150 2.37 -1.43 -5.08
CA ARG A 150 1.64 -2.56 -4.48
C ARG A 150 2.45 -3.20 -3.35
N ALA A 151 3.76 -3.40 -3.56
CA ALA A 151 4.64 -3.91 -2.51
C ALA A 151 4.72 -2.96 -1.31
N ALA A 152 4.79 -1.64 -1.54
CA ALA A 152 4.77 -0.63 -0.49
C ALA A 152 3.47 -0.71 0.34
N TYR A 153 2.32 -0.79 -0.32
CA TYR A 153 1.02 -0.94 0.33
C TYR A 153 0.95 -2.23 1.16
N GLN A 154 1.42 -3.35 0.62
CA GLN A 154 1.46 -4.63 1.33
C GLN A 154 2.31 -4.56 2.61
N HIS A 155 3.49 -3.94 2.52
CA HIS A 155 4.33 -3.72 3.69
C HIS A 155 3.67 -2.77 4.71
N LEU A 156 2.95 -1.75 4.26
CA LEU A 156 2.20 -0.86 5.15
C LEU A 156 1.10 -1.63 5.91
N GLN A 157 0.38 -2.53 5.25
CA GLN A 157 -0.60 -3.41 5.89
C GLN A 157 0.05 -4.31 6.95
N TRP A 158 1.20 -4.90 6.66
CA TRP A 158 1.91 -5.71 7.65
C TRP A 158 2.42 -4.89 8.84
N ALA A 159 2.85 -3.64 8.59
CA ALA A 159 3.20 -2.74 9.69
C ALA A 159 2.00 -2.50 10.61
N THR A 160 0.82 -2.27 10.04
CA THR A 160 -0.43 -2.08 10.79
C THR A 160 -0.76 -3.26 11.71
N GLY A 161 -0.59 -4.49 11.22
CA GLY A 161 -0.86 -5.69 12.00
C GLY A 161 0.20 -5.99 13.08
N ALA A 162 1.38 -5.38 12.98
CA ALA A 162 2.49 -5.64 13.89
C ALA A 162 2.44 -4.84 15.20
N LEU A 163 1.72 -3.72 15.22
CA LEU A 163 1.57 -2.86 16.40
C LEU A 163 0.19 -2.20 16.43
N PRO A 164 -0.51 -2.19 17.58
CA PRO A 164 -1.79 -1.49 17.72
C PRO A 164 -1.61 0.03 17.56
N GLY A 165 -2.66 0.71 17.09
CA GLY A 165 -2.67 2.18 16.92
C GLY A 165 -2.28 2.67 15.52
N PHE A 166 -2.02 1.75 14.58
CA PHE A 166 -1.79 2.06 13.18
C PHE A 166 -2.88 1.40 12.32
N GLU A 167 -4.00 2.06 12.12
CA GLU A 167 -5.10 1.50 11.35
C GLU A 167 -5.04 2.00 9.91
N VAL A 168 -5.06 1.06 8.96
CA VAL A 168 -5.30 1.32 7.54
C VAL A 168 -6.70 0.80 7.22
N VAL A 169 -7.56 1.67 6.73
CA VAL A 169 -8.89 1.26 6.27
C VAL A 169 -8.71 0.31 5.09
N ALA A 170 -9.00 -0.96 5.32
CA ALA A 170 -9.02 -1.94 4.24
C ALA A 170 -10.28 -1.69 3.39
N LEU A 171 -10.10 -1.15 2.20
CA LEU A 171 -11.20 -0.88 1.25
C LEU A 171 -11.98 -2.16 0.86
N SER A 172 -11.37 -3.34 1.04
CA SER A 172 -12.03 -4.64 0.86
C SER A 172 -13.13 -4.93 1.90
N GLN A 173 -13.15 -4.19 3.01
CA GLN A 173 -14.16 -4.30 4.07
C GLN A 173 -15.17 -3.14 4.03
N GLY A 174 -15.29 -2.43 2.92
CA GLY A 174 -16.30 -1.42 2.72
C GLY A 174 -17.72 -2.02 2.90
N CYS A 175 -18.64 -1.24 3.45
CA CYS A 175 -20.00 -1.67 3.84
C CYS A 175 -20.83 -2.35 2.72
N CYS A 176 -20.40 -2.26 1.45
CA CYS A 176 -21.03 -2.97 0.33
C CYS A 176 -20.80 -4.49 0.35
N SER A 177 -19.75 -5.00 0.99
CA SER A 177 -19.52 -6.44 1.11
C SER A 177 -20.45 -7.11 2.12
N ALA A 178 -20.91 -6.39 3.13
CA ALA A 178 -21.85 -6.90 4.14
C ALA A 178 -23.28 -7.09 3.59
N HIS A 179 -23.67 -6.36 2.54
CA HIS A 179 -25.00 -6.51 1.91
C HIS A 179 -25.08 -7.70 0.96
N ALA A 180 -23.98 -8.09 0.31
CA ALA A 180 -23.98 -9.23 -0.60
C ALA A 180 -24.15 -10.59 0.09
N SER A 181 -23.79 -10.68 1.38
CA SER A 181 -23.91 -11.92 2.15
C SER A 181 -25.34 -12.17 2.67
N ARG A 182 -26.11 -11.11 2.94
CA ARG A 182 -27.50 -11.23 3.48
C ARG A 182 -28.53 -11.67 2.47
N THR A 183 -28.30 -11.47 1.17
CA THR A 183 -29.26 -11.86 0.12
C THR A 183 -29.15 -13.33 -0.29
N ARG A 184 -28.13 -14.07 0.17
CA ARG A 184 -27.96 -15.51 -0.11
C ARG A 184 -28.63 -16.45 0.89
N GLU A 185 -28.99 -15.97 2.07
CA GLU A 185 -29.66 -16.80 3.10
C GLU A 185 -31.19 -16.73 3.07
N ALA A 186 -31.79 -15.97 2.15
CA ALA A 186 -33.25 -15.78 2.06
C ALA A 186 -33.89 -16.48 0.85
N LYS A 187 -33.32 -17.64 0.38
CA LYS A 187 -33.95 -18.40 -0.73
C LYS A 187 -33.99 -19.90 -0.45
#